data_af5050c33fb154d1c34fc91ce341c213
#
_entry.id   af5050c33fb154d1c34fc91ce341c213
#
_cell.length_a   1.000
_cell.length_b   1.000
_cell.length_c   1.000
_cell.angle_alpha   90.00
_cell.angle_beta   90.00
_cell.angle_gamma   90.00
#
_symmetry.space_group_name_H-M   'P 1'
#
loop_
_entity.id
_entity.type
_entity.pdbx_description
1 polymer ?
#
loop_
_entity_poly.entity_id
_entity_poly.type
_entity_poly.pdbx_seq_one_letter_code
_entity_poly.pdbx_strand_id
1 'polypeptide(L)'
;MYEKEFKKEYKLILKAIKECGDIKAIVFGHDHQNCFTATLDGINIVQTPCASFRCYGRRSRGVRVFTIDEKTGNYETQHLNYKDLCGDSLKAELEYIWDADGMLKEKILLCCGVGLITTTVKHILKK
;
A
#
# COMPACT_ATOMS: atom_id res chain seq x y z
N MET A 1 26.19 -14.23 9.83
CA MET A 1 27.00 -12.99 9.99
C MET A 1 26.13 -11.75 9.83
N TYR A 2 25.41 -11.57 8.73
CA TYR A 2 24.53 -10.43 8.43
C TYR A 2 23.49 -10.08 9.52
N GLU A 3 22.83 -11.05 10.12
CA GLU A 3 21.76 -10.81 11.09
C GLU A 3 22.25 -10.14 12.39
N LYS A 4 23.47 -10.47 12.84
CA LYS A 4 24.05 -9.85 14.05
C LYS A 4 24.50 -8.41 13.80
N GLU A 5 25.06 -8.13 12.62
CA GLU A 5 25.48 -6.79 12.23
C GLU A 5 24.26 -5.88 12.03
N PHE A 6 23.23 -6.35 11.31
CA PHE A 6 21.97 -5.64 11.13
C PHE A 6 21.31 -5.27 12.47
N LYS A 7 21.24 -6.21 13.42
CA LYS A 7 20.71 -5.94 14.77
C LYS A 7 21.51 -4.88 15.53
N LYS A 8 22.81 -4.83 15.31
CA LYS A 8 23.68 -3.84 15.95
C LYS A 8 23.47 -2.44 15.38
N GLU A 9 23.43 -2.33 14.05
CA GLU A 9 23.16 -1.04 13.36
C GLU A 9 21.78 -0.49 13.68
N TYR A 10 20.75 -1.35 13.68
CA TYR A 10 19.39 -0.97 14.04
C TYR A 10 19.30 -0.42 15.47
N LYS A 11 19.99 -1.03 16.43
CA LYS A 11 20.05 -0.53 17.81
C LYS A 11 20.74 0.83 17.92
N LEU A 12 21.78 1.07 17.12
CA LEU A 12 22.48 2.37 17.09
C LEU A 12 21.58 3.47 16.53
N ILE A 13 20.84 3.18 15.46
CA ILE A 13 19.88 4.14 14.88
C ILE A 13 18.77 4.48 15.88
N LEU A 14 18.15 3.48 16.50
CA LEU A 14 17.12 3.72 17.53
C LEU A 14 17.66 4.49 18.72
N LYS A 15 18.89 4.21 19.14
CA LYS A 15 19.54 4.96 20.22
C LYS A 15 19.73 6.42 19.85
N ALA A 16 20.26 6.72 18.66
CA ALA A 16 20.45 8.08 18.18
C ALA A 16 19.12 8.84 18.09
N ILE A 17 18.05 8.20 17.57
CA ILE A 17 16.71 8.78 17.48
C ILE A 17 16.17 9.15 18.88
N LYS A 18 16.38 8.27 19.87
CA LYS A 18 15.95 8.53 21.25
C LYS A 18 16.77 9.66 21.91
N GLU A 19 18.06 9.73 21.62
CA GLU A 19 18.93 10.79 22.14
C GLU A 19 18.59 12.17 21.56
N CYS A 20 18.10 12.24 20.31
CA CYS A 20 17.57 13.47 19.71
C CYS A 20 16.34 13.99 20.46
N GLY A 21 15.43 13.09 20.86
CA GLY A 21 14.28 13.41 21.70
C GLY A 21 13.11 14.14 21.03
N ASP A 22 13.28 14.60 19.79
CA ASP A 22 12.31 15.37 19.00
C ASP A 22 11.66 14.58 17.86
N ILE A 23 12.14 13.34 17.61
CA ILE A 23 11.63 12.48 16.54
C ILE A 23 10.41 11.72 17.03
N LYS A 24 9.24 12.05 16.47
CA LYS A 24 7.96 11.43 16.81
C LYS A 24 7.60 10.23 15.93
N ALA A 25 8.10 10.21 14.71
CA ALA A 25 7.81 9.13 13.76
C ALA A 25 8.95 8.87 12.80
N ILE A 26 9.03 7.62 12.35
CA ILE A 26 9.88 7.18 11.24
C ILE A 26 8.97 6.59 10.17
N VAL A 27 9.06 7.12 8.95
CA VAL A 27 8.23 6.72 7.82
C VAL A 27 9.07 5.92 6.84
N PHE A 28 8.57 4.75 6.44
CA PHE A 28 9.24 3.85 5.52
C PHE A 28 8.44 3.67 4.24
N GLY A 29 9.15 3.55 3.13
CA GLY A 29 8.66 3.00 1.88
C GLY A 29 9.26 1.63 1.60
N HIS A 30 9.67 1.38 0.37
CA HIS A 30 10.35 0.21 -0.16
C HIS A 30 9.51 -1.07 -0.20
N ASP A 31 8.92 -1.53 0.89
CA ASP A 31 7.98 -2.64 0.85
C ASP A 31 6.61 -2.15 0.35
N HIS A 32 6.30 -2.50 -0.88
CA HIS A 32 5.10 -2.03 -1.59
C HIS A 32 3.81 -2.70 -1.13
N GLN A 33 3.88 -3.75 -0.32
CA GLN A 33 2.73 -4.54 0.08
C GLN A 33 2.23 -4.22 1.49
N ASN A 34 3.14 -3.79 2.36
CA ASN A 34 2.83 -3.52 3.75
C ASN A 34 2.33 -2.08 3.97
N CYS A 35 1.31 -1.97 4.83
CA CYS A 35 0.73 -0.72 5.25
C CYS A 35 0.33 -0.84 6.72
N PHE A 36 1.13 -0.26 7.61
CA PHE A 36 0.84 -0.30 9.04
C PHE A 36 1.39 0.91 9.77
N THR A 37 0.88 1.12 10.96
CA THR A 37 1.46 2.02 11.98
C THR A 37 1.64 1.23 13.26
N ALA A 38 2.82 1.29 13.85
CA ALA A 38 3.15 0.68 15.13
C ALA A 38 3.88 1.70 15.99
N THR A 39 3.90 1.49 17.30
CA THR A 39 4.68 2.33 18.22
C THR A 39 5.74 1.49 18.90
N LEU A 40 6.97 1.95 18.83
CA LEU A 40 8.12 1.35 19.51
C LEU A 40 8.82 2.40 20.36
N ASP A 41 8.85 2.19 21.67
CA ASP A 41 9.49 3.08 22.63
C ASP A 41 9.03 4.56 22.50
N GLY A 42 7.76 4.80 22.22
CA GLY A 42 7.18 6.13 22.05
C GLY A 42 7.35 6.76 20.65
N ILE A 43 8.05 6.09 19.73
CA ILE A 43 8.26 6.54 18.36
C ILE A 43 7.34 5.75 17.44
N ASN A 44 6.61 6.43 16.58
CA ASN A 44 5.74 5.79 15.61
C ASN A 44 6.55 5.28 14.42
N ILE A 45 6.32 4.02 14.09
CA ILE A 45 6.90 3.32 12.94
C ILE A 45 5.80 3.22 11.89
N VAL A 46 5.95 3.90 10.77
CA VAL A 46 4.90 4.02 9.75
C VAL A 46 5.39 3.46 8.43
N GLN A 47 4.85 2.32 8.02
CA GLN A 47 5.10 1.74 6.71
C GLN A 47 4.04 2.21 5.73
N THR A 48 4.48 2.76 4.59
CA THR A 48 3.60 3.20 3.51
C THR A 48 3.69 2.24 2.32
N PRO A 49 2.55 1.82 1.74
CA PRO A 49 2.57 1.00 0.54
C PRO A 49 2.93 1.83 -0.70
N CYS A 50 3.05 1.16 -1.85
CA CYS A 50 3.26 1.88 -3.10
C CYS A 50 2.00 2.63 -3.55
N ALA A 51 2.19 3.79 -4.18
CA ALA A 51 1.15 4.51 -4.91
C ALA A 51 1.12 4.15 -6.41
N SER A 52 2.26 3.72 -6.97
CA SER A 52 2.41 3.43 -8.40
C SER A 52 1.70 2.14 -8.81
N PHE A 53 1.08 2.15 -9.99
CA PHE A 53 0.49 0.98 -10.63
C PHE A 53 1.52 0.05 -11.30
N ARG A 54 2.68 0.58 -11.68
CA ARG A 54 3.72 -0.12 -12.43
C ARG A 54 4.81 -0.72 -11.56
N CYS A 55 4.46 -1.13 -10.36
CA CYS A 55 5.33 -1.89 -9.46
C CYS A 55 4.49 -2.93 -8.72
N TYR A 56 5.14 -3.96 -8.16
CA TYR A 56 4.42 -4.93 -7.37
C TYR A 56 3.71 -4.27 -6.18
N GLY A 57 2.58 -4.82 -5.76
CA GLY A 57 1.80 -4.27 -4.66
C GLY A 57 0.52 -5.05 -4.41
N ARG A 58 -0.30 -4.56 -3.54
CA ARG A 58 -1.60 -5.14 -3.16
C ARG A 58 -2.71 -4.09 -3.26
N ARG A 59 -3.91 -4.49 -2.89
CA ARG A 59 -5.09 -3.61 -2.76
C ARG A 59 -4.89 -2.45 -1.76
N SER A 60 -3.87 -2.49 -0.95
CA SER A 60 -3.44 -1.38 -0.09
C SER A 60 -2.73 -0.25 -0.82
N ARG A 61 -2.58 -0.32 -2.16
CA ARG A 61 -2.03 0.81 -2.94
C ARG A 61 -2.73 2.10 -2.59
N GLY A 62 -1.96 3.14 -2.43
CA GLY A 62 -2.51 4.44 -2.06
C GLY A 62 -1.44 5.40 -1.60
N VAL A 63 -1.88 6.45 -0.96
CA VAL A 63 -1.03 7.49 -0.39
C VAL A 63 -1.26 7.59 1.11
N ARG A 64 -0.24 8.05 1.81
CA ARG A 64 -0.39 8.38 3.23
C ARG A 64 -0.31 9.90 3.40
N VAL A 65 -1.31 10.44 4.05
CA VAL A 65 -1.42 11.86 4.36
C VAL A 65 -0.97 12.06 5.81
N PHE A 66 -0.19 13.08 6.06
CA PHE A 66 0.20 13.56 7.39
C PHE A 66 -0.33 14.98 7.56
N THR A 67 -1.10 15.20 8.60
CA THR A 67 -1.54 16.53 9.03
C THR A 67 -0.75 16.92 10.24
N ILE A 68 0.05 17.97 10.15
CA ILE A 68 0.99 18.40 11.20
C ILE A 68 0.51 19.73 11.79
N ASP A 69 0.39 19.77 13.10
CA ASP A 69 0.21 21.03 13.85
C ASP A 69 1.58 21.68 14.05
N GLU A 70 1.83 22.76 13.33
CA GLU A 70 3.11 23.47 13.36
C GLU A 70 3.46 24.06 14.75
N LYS A 71 2.46 24.34 15.60
CA LYS A 71 2.68 24.93 16.93
C LYS A 71 3.15 23.88 17.95
N THR A 72 2.57 22.69 17.88
CA THR A 72 2.82 21.62 18.85
C THR A 72 3.74 20.54 18.32
N GLY A 73 3.95 20.49 17.00
CA GLY A 73 4.63 19.40 16.31
C GLY A 73 3.88 18.07 16.41
N ASN A 74 2.62 18.09 16.83
CA ASN A 74 1.79 16.89 16.80
C ASN A 74 1.32 16.61 15.38
N TYR A 75 1.05 15.35 15.09
CA TYR A 75 0.58 14.97 13.77
C TYR A 75 -0.49 13.88 13.86
N GLU A 76 -1.31 13.86 12.83
CA GLU A 76 -2.23 12.76 12.52
C GLU A 76 -1.83 12.14 11.18
N THR A 77 -2.09 10.86 11.00
CA THR A 77 -1.80 10.21 9.72
C THR A 77 -2.94 9.31 9.30
N GLN A 78 -3.27 9.38 8.00
CA GLN A 78 -4.30 8.58 7.37
C GLN A 78 -3.76 7.94 6.10
N HIS A 79 -4.05 6.67 5.90
CA HIS A 79 -3.82 5.99 4.63
C HIS A 79 -5.08 6.09 3.78
N LEU A 80 -4.94 6.63 2.57
CA LEU A 80 -5.99 6.70 1.55
C LEU A 80 -5.64 5.71 0.44
N ASN A 81 -6.41 4.64 0.33
CA ASN A 81 -6.21 3.64 -0.71
C ASN A 81 -6.88 4.07 -2.03
N TYR A 82 -6.76 3.26 -3.07
CA TYR A 82 -7.32 3.57 -4.38
C TYR A 82 -8.83 3.83 -4.34
N LYS A 83 -9.60 3.06 -3.56
CA LYS A 83 -11.05 3.26 -3.45
C LYS A 83 -11.40 4.58 -2.77
N ASP A 84 -10.63 4.96 -1.76
CA ASP A 84 -10.82 6.25 -1.06
C ASP A 84 -10.61 7.44 -2.01
N LEU A 85 -9.71 7.29 -2.99
CA LEU A 85 -9.32 8.35 -3.93
C LEU A 85 -10.16 8.35 -5.23
N CYS A 86 -10.49 7.17 -5.75
CA CYS A 86 -11.11 7.00 -7.08
C CYS A 86 -12.56 6.47 -7.01
N GLY A 87 -13.04 6.17 -5.81
CA GLY A 87 -14.36 5.55 -5.59
C GLY A 87 -14.37 4.05 -5.83
N ASP A 88 -15.53 3.44 -5.65
CA ASP A 88 -15.76 2.00 -5.69
C ASP A 88 -16.65 1.56 -6.87
N SER A 89 -16.77 2.37 -7.91
CA SER A 89 -17.53 2.03 -9.10
C SER A 89 -16.94 0.82 -9.81
N LEU A 90 -17.77 0.06 -10.51
CA LEU A 90 -17.32 -1.08 -11.32
C LEU A 90 -16.22 -0.66 -12.31
N LYS A 91 -16.32 0.53 -12.88
CA LYS A 91 -15.31 1.07 -13.80
C LYS A 91 -13.98 1.25 -13.08
N ALA A 92 -13.96 1.90 -11.92
CA ALA A 92 -12.74 2.10 -11.13
C ALA A 92 -12.09 0.77 -10.72
N GLU A 93 -12.90 -0.23 -10.35
CA GLU A 93 -12.42 -1.56 -10.01
C GLU A 93 -11.78 -2.29 -11.21
N LEU A 94 -12.39 -2.21 -12.39
CA LEU A 94 -11.86 -2.81 -13.61
C LEU A 94 -10.55 -2.13 -14.06
N GLU A 95 -10.49 -0.81 -13.98
CA GLU A 95 -9.27 -0.03 -14.27
C GLU A 95 -8.16 -0.41 -13.29
N TYR A 96 -8.47 -0.52 -12.00
CA TYR A 96 -7.50 -0.96 -11.00
C TYR A 96 -6.94 -2.35 -11.30
N ILE A 97 -7.80 -3.34 -11.58
CA ILE A 97 -7.37 -4.72 -11.87
C ILE A 97 -6.49 -4.73 -13.13
N TRP A 98 -6.87 -3.96 -14.16
CA TRP A 98 -6.15 -3.95 -15.42
C TRP A 98 -4.79 -3.28 -15.34
N ASP A 99 -4.70 -2.15 -14.68
CA ASP A 99 -3.50 -1.32 -14.65
C ASP A 99 -2.50 -1.74 -13.56
N ALA A 100 -2.98 -2.28 -12.45
CA ALA A 100 -2.12 -2.62 -11.34
C ALA A 100 -1.29 -3.87 -11.58
N ASP A 101 0.02 -3.76 -11.39
CA ASP A 101 0.91 -4.93 -11.34
C ASP A 101 0.59 -5.80 -10.11
N GLY A 102 0.83 -7.10 -10.24
CA GLY A 102 0.55 -8.07 -9.17
C GLY A 102 -0.89 -8.56 -9.10
N MET A 103 -1.78 -8.09 -10.00
CA MET A 103 -3.19 -8.51 -10.10
C MET A 103 -3.41 -9.58 -11.18
N LEU A 104 -2.43 -10.46 -11.39
CA LEU A 104 -2.49 -11.44 -12.48
C LEU A 104 -3.66 -12.42 -12.35
N LYS A 105 -3.97 -12.86 -11.13
CA LYS A 105 -5.10 -13.80 -10.89
C LYS A 105 -6.44 -13.16 -11.26
N GLU A 106 -6.64 -11.93 -10.83
CA GLU A 106 -7.84 -11.14 -11.10
C GLU A 106 -7.98 -10.83 -12.59
N LYS A 107 -6.88 -10.51 -13.28
CA LYS A 107 -6.86 -10.34 -14.74
C LYS A 107 -7.25 -11.62 -15.48
N ILE A 108 -6.71 -12.76 -15.07
CA ILE A 108 -7.07 -14.07 -15.63
C ILE A 108 -8.55 -14.37 -15.41
N LEU A 109 -9.06 -14.17 -14.19
CA LEU A 109 -10.48 -14.40 -13.88
C LEU A 109 -11.40 -13.50 -14.71
N LEU A 110 -11.04 -12.23 -14.89
CA LEU A 110 -11.77 -11.29 -15.73
C LEU A 110 -11.81 -11.75 -17.20
N CYS A 111 -10.66 -12.12 -17.75
CA CYS A 111 -10.56 -12.63 -19.13
C CYS A 111 -11.37 -13.93 -19.33
N CYS A 112 -11.31 -14.86 -18.37
CA CYS A 112 -12.09 -16.11 -18.42
C CYS A 112 -13.60 -15.81 -18.32
N GLY A 113 -14.02 -14.90 -17.46
CA GLY A 113 -15.41 -14.47 -17.33
C GLY A 113 -15.97 -13.87 -18.62
N VAL A 114 -15.23 -12.97 -19.25
CA VAL A 114 -15.59 -12.40 -20.55
C VAL A 114 -15.64 -13.48 -21.64
N GLY A 115 -14.70 -14.42 -21.66
CA GLY A 115 -14.69 -15.54 -22.60
C GLY A 115 -15.94 -16.44 -22.46
N LEU A 116 -16.33 -16.75 -21.22
CA LEU A 116 -17.56 -17.54 -20.96
C LEU A 116 -18.82 -16.80 -21.41
N ILE A 117 -18.95 -15.53 -21.11
CA ILE A 117 -20.10 -14.71 -21.53
C ILE A 117 -20.20 -14.68 -23.06
N THR A 118 -19.10 -14.41 -23.76
CA THR A 118 -19.10 -14.31 -25.22
C THR A 118 -19.45 -15.67 -25.89
N THR A 119 -18.98 -16.79 -25.36
CA THR A 119 -19.34 -18.13 -25.88
C THR A 119 -20.81 -18.45 -25.64
N THR A 120 -21.35 -18.12 -24.47
CA THR A 120 -22.77 -18.32 -24.14
C THR A 120 -23.68 -17.50 -25.05
N VAL A 121 -23.38 -16.20 -25.22
CA VAL A 121 -24.14 -15.31 -26.13
C VAL A 121 -24.09 -15.81 -27.55
N LYS A 122 -22.93 -16.21 -28.07
CA LYS A 122 -22.82 -16.81 -29.41
C LYS A 122 -23.65 -18.09 -29.57
N HIS A 123 -23.75 -18.91 -28.52
CA HIS A 123 -24.56 -20.13 -28.55
C HIS A 123 -26.07 -19.83 -28.58
N ILE A 124 -26.49 -18.81 -27.80
CA ILE A 124 -27.90 -18.36 -27.77
C ILE A 124 -28.32 -17.75 -29.12
N LEU A 125 -27.45 -16.94 -29.73
CA LEU A 125 -27.75 -16.26 -31.00
C LEU A 125 -27.71 -17.19 -32.23
N LYS A 126 -27.20 -18.42 -32.08
CA LYS A 126 -27.18 -19.44 -33.14
C LYS A 126 -28.41 -20.39 -33.12
N LYS A 127 -29.25 -20.27 -32.11
CA LYS A 127 -30.55 -20.97 -32.02
C LYS A 127 -31.67 -20.07 -32.50
#